data_939c3decca66ed12908aedc9bf0b5961
#
_entry.id   939c3decca66ed12908aedc9bf0b5961
#
_cell.length_a   1.000
_cell.length_b   1.000
_cell.length_c   1.000
_cell.angle_alpha   90.00
_cell.angle_beta   90.00
_cell.angle_gamma   90.00
#
_symmetry.space_group_name_H-M   'P 1'
#
loop_
_entity.id
_entity.type
_entity.pdbx_description
1 polymer ?
#
loop_
_entity_poly.entity_id
_entity_poly.type
_entity_poly.pdbx_seq_one_letter_code
_entity_poly.pdbx_strand_id
1 'polypeptide(L)'
;MKKHVVIFEARGGSDKGKYGFRKDSKPIIDSLKDRGWSAEIIFYQDEDRGEIYRHTIDKADAYISRVNPGNLKNETGYFQMLKELVNNGVEGLPHPDAMVAYGAKNSVEKLKGTDIVPDDVYTYYDFDTLKEEFPKSLKKGVRVLKQNRGSTGEGIWRVEVLNPKPNGSRIPLDAKLKLTEARDNHTEEKTLQEFLEYCIKYLEGENGMLLDMPFLERIKEGEIRVLMLRDNVVNIVHKKPADTKDAFSATLFSGAKYRYDKPEQWPELVKSIKGSLRTIQERLGNYDLPLIWTADFILDTDKKTGEDRYVLGEINASCVGFTTFLELSENIADEVLALLDAEEAVNSRWAAFKK
;
A
#
# COMPACT_ATOMS: atom_id res chain seq x y z
N MET A 1 24.40 -2.60 -21.26
CA MET A 1 23.04 -3.06 -20.86
C MET A 1 22.76 -4.43 -21.41
N LYS A 2 22.17 -5.35 -20.63
CA LYS A 2 21.82 -6.73 -21.04
C LYS A 2 20.48 -6.76 -21.80
N LYS A 3 19.70 -5.68 -21.70
CA LYS A 3 18.35 -5.50 -22.27
C LYS A 3 17.38 -6.58 -21.79
N HIS A 4 17.41 -6.85 -20.47
CA HIS A 4 16.58 -7.87 -19.84
C HIS A 4 15.94 -7.39 -18.54
N VAL A 5 14.65 -7.66 -18.36
CA VAL A 5 13.87 -7.34 -17.15
C VAL A 5 13.29 -8.61 -16.56
N VAL A 6 13.49 -8.82 -15.26
CA VAL A 6 12.87 -9.90 -14.50
C VAL A 6 11.62 -9.36 -13.78
N ILE A 7 10.49 -10.06 -13.92
CA ILE A 7 9.27 -9.76 -13.15
C ILE A 7 9.15 -10.81 -12.05
N PHE A 8 9.31 -10.39 -10.79
CA PHE A 8 9.11 -11.29 -9.66
C PHE A 8 7.63 -11.43 -9.32
N GLU A 9 7.19 -12.67 -9.20
CA GLU A 9 5.85 -13.08 -8.78
C GLU A 9 5.94 -14.06 -7.60
N ALA A 10 4.86 -14.18 -6.83
CA ALA A 10 4.68 -15.27 -5.86
C ALA A 10 3.55 -16.20 -6.29
N ARG A 11 3.64 -17.48 -5.98
CA ARG A 11 2.55 -18.42 -6.21
C ARG A 11 1.42 -18.21 -5.21
N GLY A 12 0.20 -18.54 -5.61
CA GLY A 12 -0.99 -18.38 -4.77
C GLY A 12 -1.56 -16.96 -4.80
N GLY A 13 -2.67 -16.75 -4.08
CA GLY A 13 -3.43 -15.50 -4.10
C GLY A 13 -4.59 -15.52 -5.11
N SER A 14 -5.61 -14.69 -4.85
CA SER A 14 -6.85 -14.63 -5.64
C SER A 14 -6.72 -13.85 -6.96
N ASP A 15 -5.59 -13.20 -7.18
CA ASP A 15 -5.30 -12.31 -8.31
C ASP A 15 -4.57 -13.00 -9.47
N LYS A 16 -4.34 -14.32 -9.37
CA LYS A 16 -3.58 -15.10 -10.34
C LYS A 16 -4.46 -15.64 -11.47
N GLY A 17 -3.89 -15.65 -12.68
CA GLY A 17 -4.48 -16.29 -13.84
C GLY A 17 -4.23 -17.81 -13.85
N LYS A 18 -4.70 -18.48 -14.92
CA LYS A 18 -4.55 -19.94 -15.08
C LYS A 18 -3.11 -20.46 -15.09
N TYR A 19 -2.13 -19.59 -15.34
CA TYR A 19 -0.70 -19.94 -15.36
C TYR A 19 0.02 -19.66 -14.03
N GLY A 20 -0.72 -19.28 -13.00
CA GLY A 20 -0.19 -19.05 -11.66
C GLY A 20 0.43 -17.66 -11.42
N PHE A 21 0.53 -16.81 -12.45
CA PHE A 21 0.95 -15.43 -12.35
C PHE A 21 -0.22 -14.46 -12.59
N ARG A 22 -0.02 -13.20 -12.28
CA ARG A 22 -1.03 -12.15 -12.48
C ARG A 22 -1.33 -11.95 -13.96
N LYS A 23 -2.60 -11.72 -14.29
CA LYS A 23 -3.04 -11.51 -15.68
C LYS A 23 -2.39 -10.30 -16.34
N ASP A 24 -1.99 -9.31 -15.53
CA ASP A 24 -1.40 -8.04 -15.96
C ASP A 24 0.14 -8.06 -16.01
N SER A 25 0.80 -9.15 -15.62
CA SER A 25 2.27 -9.27 -15.73
C SER A 25 2.72 -9.67 -17.14
N LYS A 26 1.99 -10.56 -17.81
CA LYS A 26 2.34 -10.95 -19.19
C LYS A 26 2.28 -9.77 -20.17
N PRO A 27 1.27 -8.89 -20.19
CA PRO A 27 1.26 -7.70 -21.03
C PRO A 27 2.51 -6.82 -20.88
N ILE A 28 3.05 -6.66 -19.66
CA ILE A 28 4.31 -5.93 -19.46
C ILE A 28 5.46 -6.59 -20.22
N ILE A 29 5.56 -7.93 -20.15
CA ILE A 29 6.59 -8.69 -20.90
C ILE A 29 6.44 -8.46 -22.40
N ASP A 30 5.22 -8.57 -22.91
CA ASP A 30 4.96 -8.42 -24.34
C ASP A 30 5.32 -6.98 -24.79
N SER A 31 4.92 -5.96 -24.03
CA SER A 31 5.25 -4.55 -24.33
C SER A 31 6.76 -4.25 -24.28
N LEU A 32 7.51 -4.88 -23.36
CA LEU A 32 8.99 -4.79 -23.33
C LEU A 32 9.62 -5.46 -24.55
N LYS A 33 9.11 -6.62 -24.96
CA LYS A 33 9.59 -7.33 -26.16
C LYS A 33 9.34 -6.54 -27.43
N ASP A 34 8.20 -5.90 -27.58
CA ASP A 34 7.89 -5.03 -28.73
C ASP A 34 8.86 -3.85 -28.85
N ARG A 35 9.52 -3.45 -27.74
CA ARG A 35 10.57 -2.42 -27.67
C ARG A 35 12.00 -2.98 -27.77
N GLY A 36 12.13 -4.26 -28.13
CA GLY A 36 13.42 -4.91 -28.35
C GLY A 36 14.15 -5.34 -27.08
N TRP A 37 13.44 -5.39 -25.95
CA TRP A 37 13.95 -5.93 -24.69
C TRP A 37 13.49 -7.36 -24.47
N SER A 38 14.25 -8.15 -23.73
CA SER A 38 13.78 -9.45 -23.23
C SER A 38 13.21 -9.30 -21.83
N ALA A 39 12.23 -10.13 -21.48
CA ALA A 39 11.66 -10.16 -20.14
C ALA A 39 11.10 -11.53 -19.79
N GLU A 40 11.15 -11.89 -18.52
CA GLU A 40 10.63 -13.15 -17.99
C GLU A 40 9.95 -12.99 -16.63
N ILE A 41 9.07 -13.95 -16.27
CA ILE A 41 8.49 -14.06 -14.93
C ILE A 41 9.25 -15.10 -14.14
N ILE A 42 9.70 -14.74 -12.95
CA ILE A 42 10.30 -15.65 -11.98
C ILE A 42 9.41 -15.71 -10.74
N PHE A 43 8.99 -16.92 -10.36
CA PHE A 43 8.27 -17.13 -9.11
C PHE A 43 9.26 -17.22 -7.96
N TYR A 44 9.19 -16.26 -7.03
CA TYR A 44 10.02 -16.29 -5.83
C TYR A 44 9.57 -17.41 -4.88
N GLN A 45 10.54 -18.16 -4.40
CA GLN A 45 10.43 -19.13 -3.32
C GLN A 45 11.69 -19.06 -2.48
N ASP A 46 11.57 -19.16 -1.15
CA ASP A 46 12.71 -19.00 -0.25
C ASP A 46 13.77 -20.08 -0.47
N GLU A 47 13.34 -21.28 -0.79
CA GLU A 47 14.20 -22.44 -1.04
C GLU A 47 15.12 -22.20 -2.24
N ASP A 48 14.63 -21.49 -3.25
CA ASP A 48 15.34 -21.21 -4.51
C ASP A 48 16.02 -19.83 -4.52
N ARG A 49 16.00 -19.08 -3.42
CA ARG A 49 16.47 -17.69 -3.34
C ARG A 49 17.87 -17.49 -3.93
N GLY A 50 18.81 -18.37 -3.60
CA GLY A 50 20.20 -18.27 -4.09
C GLY A 50 20.32 -18.52 -5.60
N GLU A 51 19.50 -19.38 -6.17
CA GLU A 51 19.45 -19.62 -7.62
C GLU A 51 18.78 -18.44 -8.35
N ILE A 52 17.65 -17.96 -7.83
CA ILE A 52 16.94 -16.79 -8.33
C ILE A 52 17.85 -15.56 -8.34
N TYR A 53 18.60 -15.33 -7.26
CA TYR A 53 19.58 -14.24 -7.18
C TYR A 53 20.64 -14.35 -8.28
N ARG A 54 21.32 -15.50 -8.41
CA ARG A 54 22.38 -15.70 -9.42
C ARG A 54 21.83 -15.52 -10.84
N HIS A 55 20.67 -16.10 -11.12
CA HIS A 55 20.04 -15.96 -12.42
C HIS A 55 19.74 -14.50 -12.75
N THR A 56 19.20 -13.75 -11.79
CA THR A 56 18.82 -12.35 -12.00
C THR A 56 20.05 -11.46 -12.16
N ILE A 57 21.08 -11.60 -11.31
CA ILE A 57 22.29 -10.79 -11.40
C ILE A 57 23.06 -11.01 -12.71
N ASP A 58 23.03 -12.23 -13.24
CA ASP A 58 23.70 -12.56 -14.50
C ASP A 58 22.98 -12.00 -15.73
N LYS A 59 21.65 -11.90 -15.70
CA LYS A 59 20.86 -11.61 -16.89
C LYS A 59 20.17 -10.25 -16.90
N ALA A 60 19.73 -9.73 -15.75
CA ALA A 60 18.85 -8.59 -15.71
C ALA A 60 19.56 -7.24 -15.57
N ASP A 61 19.04 -6.21 -16.21
CA ASP A 61 19.35 -4.80 -15.92
C ASP A 61 18.41 -4.26 -14.85
N ALA A 62 17.16 -4.77 -14.81
CA ALA A 62 16.17 -4.38 -13.81
C ALA A 62 15.28 -5.56 -13.39
N TYR A 63 14.65 -5.42 -12.22
CA TYR A 63 13.51 -6.24 -11.85
C TYR A 63 12.26 -5.39 -11.55
N ILE A 64 11.08 -5.96 -11.82
CA ILE A 64 9.79 -5.41 -11.38
C ILE A 64 9.23 -6.34 -10.30
N SER A 65 9.04 -5.83 -9.08
CA SER A 65 8.42 -6.63 -8.01
C SER A 65 6.89 -6.57 -8.11
N ARG A 66 6.29 -7.74 -8.39
CA ARG A 66 4.85 -7.97 -8.40
C ARG A 66 4.44 -8.92 -7.26
N VAL A 67 5.28 -9.01 -6.23
CA VAL A 67 5.07 -9.83 -5.04
C VAL A 67 4.39 -9.00 -3.97
N ASN A 68 3.32 -9.53 -3.37
CA ASN A 68 2.80 -8.99 -2.12
C ASN A 68 3.61 -9.59 -0.96
N PRO A 69 4.42 -8.78 -0.25
CA PRO A 69 5.27 -9.30 0.82
C PRO A 69 4.51 -10.04 1.91
N GLY A 70 3.28 -9.60 2.24
CA GLY A 70 2.43 -10.27 3.22
C GLY A 70 1.97 -11.70 2.85
N ASN A 71 2.20 -12.13 1.61
CA ASN A 71 1.93 -13.50 1.16
C ASN A 71 3.17 -14.42 1.28
N LEU A 72 4.34 -13.88 1.65
CA LEU A 72 5.57 -14.63 1.79
C LEU A 72 5.70 -15.20 3.21
N LYS A 73 6.25 -16.41 3.33
CA LYS A 73 6.60 -16.99 4.62
C LYS A 73 7.79 -16.29 5.27
N ASN A 74 8.72 -15.81 4.44
CA ASN A 74 9.93 -15.12 4.85
C ASN A 74 10.06 -13.83 4.04
N GLU A 75 9.40 -12.77 4.50
CA GLU A 75 9.44 -11.44 3.90
C GLU A 75 10.86 -10.87 3.92
N THR A 76 11.56 -11.03 5.06
CA THR A 76 12.92 -10.55 5.27
C THR A 76 13.90 -11.12 4.25
N GLY A 77 13.83 -12.43 3.98
CA GLY A 77 14.69 -13.08 2.97
C GLY A 77 14.46 -12.54 1.55
N TYR A 78 13.21 -12.22 1.22
CA TYR A 78 12.89 -11.61 -0.07
C TYR A 78 13.50 -10.20 -0.20
N PHE A 79 13.27 -9.33 0.78
CA PHE A 79 13.83 -7.98 0.76
C PHE A 79 15.36 -7.96 0.79
N GLN A 80 15.99 -8.89 1.52
CA GLN A 80 17.43 -9.04 1.51
C GLN A 80 17.95 -9.37 0.11
N MET A 81 17.33 -10.32 -0.60
CA MET A 81 17.69 -10.65 -1.97
C MET A 81 17.55 -9.43 -2.90
N LEU A 82 16.43 -8.69 -2.80
CA LEU A 82 16.23 -7.49 -3.61
C LEU A 82 17.29 -6.42 -3.34
N LYS A 83 17.69 -6.20 -2.08
CA LYS A 83 18.75 -5.26 -1.71
C LYS A 83 20.10 -5.69 -2.28
N GLU A 84 20.42 -6.98 -2.22
CA GLU A 84 21.64 -7.52 -2.80
C GLU A 84 21.66 -7.33 -4.32
N LEU A 85 20.56 -7.52 -5.02
CA LEU A 85 20.43 -7.25 -6.46
C LEU A 85 20.70 -5.79 -6.79
N VAL A 86 20.07 -4.85 -6.07
CA VAL A 86 20.27 -3.41 -6.27
C VAL A 86 21.70 -3.00 -5.97
N ASN A 87 22.30 -3.48 -4.88
CA ASN A 87 23.68 -3.19 -4.52
C ASN A 87 24.69 -3.70 -5.56
N ASN A 88 24.28 -4.67 -6.40
CA ASN A 88 25.10 -5.22 -7.47
C ASN A 88 24.66 -4.74 -8.87
N GLY A 89 23.92 -3.64 -8.96
CA GLY A 89 23.64 -2.92 -10.19
C GLY A 89 22.46 -3.44 -11.00
N VAL A 90 21.50 -4.15 -10.37
CA VAL A 90 20.20 -4.45 -10.97
C VAL A 90 19.20 -3.42 -10.45
N GLU A 91 18.63 -2.60 -11.35
CA GLU A 91 17.67 -1.58 -10.97
C GLU A 91 16.39 -2.20 -10.36
N GLY A 92 15.96 -1.68 -9.23
CA GLY A 92 14.78 -2.17 -8.50
C GLY A 92 13.54 -1.34 -8.76
N LEU A 93 12.50 -1.92 -9.35
CA LEU A 93 11.25 -1.27 -9.70
C LEU A 93 10.04 -1.88 -8.94
N PRO A 94 9.71 -1.37 -7.73
CA PRO A 94 10.42 -0.30 -7.02
C PRO A 94 11.67 -0.79 -6.29
N HIS A 95 12.52 0.18 -5.88
CA HIS A 95 13.62 -0.09 -4.95
C HIS A 95 13.10 -0.75 -3.67
N PRO A 96 13.79 -1.75 -3.09
CA PRO A 96 13.27 -2.49 -1.93
C PRO A 96 12.97 -1.61 -0.71
N ASP A 97 13.80 -0.59 -0.46
CA ASP A 97 13.53 0.34 0.63
C ASP A 97 12.33 1.24 0.35
N ALA A 98 12.08 1.62 -0.91
CA ALA A 98 10.86 2.30 -1.32
C ALA A 98 9.63 1.41 -1.11
N MET A 99 9.71 0.10 -1.45
CA MET A 99 8.62 -0.84 -1.18
C MET A 99 8.22 -0.84 0.30
N VAL A 100 9.20 -0.85 1.20
CA VAL A 100 8.94 -0.81 2.66
C VAL A 100 8.40 0.55 3.08
N ALA A 101 9.03 1.65 2.65
CA ALA A 101 8.69 2.99 3.07
C ALA A 101 7.27 3.41 2.64
N TYR A 102 6.87 3.07 1.41
CA TYR A 102 5.54 3.40 0.88
C TYR A 102 4.48 2.36 1.25
N GLY A 103 4.83 1.07 1.20
CA GLY A 103 3.87 -0.03 1.32
C GLY A 103 3.53 -0.44 2.76
N ALA A 104 4.26 0.01 3.78
CA ALA A 104 3.91 -0.22 5.17
C ALA A 104 2.85 0.79 5.63
N LYS A 105 1.89 0.36 6.46
CA LYS A 105 0.80 1.24 6.92
C LYS A 105 1.26 2.43 7.76
N ASN A 106 2.46 2.36 8.38
CA ASN A 106 3.05 3.50 9.06
C ASN A 106 3.44 4.66 8.10
N SER A 107 3.42 4.44 6.79
CA SER A 107 3.57 5.52 5.81
C SER A 107 2.52 6.62 6.02
N VAL A 108 1.30 6.23 6.38
CA VAL A 108 0.22 7.19 6.69
C VAL A 108 0.55 8.01 7.94
N GLU A 109 1.08 7.38 8.99
CA GLU A 109 1.48 8.11 10.22
C GLU A 109 2.65 9.07 9.94
N LYS A 110 3.63 8.68 9.12
CA LYS A 110 4.73 9.56 8.72
C LYS A 110 4.26 10.79 7.94
N LEU A 111 3.10 10.71 7.30
CA LEU A 111 2.48 11.80 6.55
C LEU A 111 1.51 12.64 7.39
N LYS A 112 1.34 12.36 8.68
CA LYS A 112 0.43 13.13 9.54
C LYS A 112 0.75 14.63 9.56
N GLY A 113 -0.29 15.46 9.70
CA GLY A 113 -0.15 16.91 9.68
C GLY A 113 0.10 17.49 8.29
N THR A 114 -0.10 16.70 7.23
CA THR A 114 -0.11 17.20 5.85
C THR A 114 -1.54 17.44 5.37
N ASP A 115 -1.69 18.02 4.18
CA ASP A 115 -3.01 18.28 3.60
C ASP A 115 -3.83 16.98 3.37
N ILE A 116 -3.14 15.85 3.20
CA ILE A 116 -3.77 14.55 2.90
C ILE A 116 -3.87 13.61 4.11
N VAL A 117 -3.23 13.91 5.25
CA VAL A 117 -3.30 13.10 6.47
C VAL A 117 -3.44 14.00 7.69
N PRO A 118 -4.53 13.89 8.49
CA PRO A 118 -4.72 14.69 9.69
C PRO A 118 -3.70 14.34 10.79
N ASP A 119 -3.57 15.22 11.78
CA ASP A 119 -2.69 15.02 12.94
C ASP A 119 -3.12 13.87 13.86
N ASP A 120 -4.39 13.46 13.80
CA ASP A 120 -4.99 12.47 14.69
C ASP A 120 -4.78 11.02 14.19
N VAL A 121 -3.52 10.69 13.86
CA VAL A 121 -3.10 9.37 13.39
C VAL A 121 -1.93 8.90 14.25
N TYR A 122 -1.96 7.62 14.66
CA TYR A 122 -0.98 7.00 15.56
C TYR A 122 -0.57 5.62 15.07
N THR A 123 0.60 5.16 15.52
CA THR A 123 1.06 3.78 15.34
C THR A 123 1.49 3.17 16.67
N TYR A 124 1.19 1.89 16.86
CA TYR A 124 1.54 1.13 18.04
C TYR A 124 2.39 -0.07 17.60
N TYR A 125 3.58 -0.21 18.19
CA TYR A 125 4.51 -1.29 17.87
C TYR A 125 4.62 -2.33 18.98
N ASP A 126 4.08 -2.04 20.15
CA ASP A 126 4.08 -2.93 21.32
C ASP A 126 2.76 -2.79 22.10
N PHE A 127 2.51 -3.81 22.95
CA PHE A 127 1.27 -3.90 23.70
C PHE A 127 1.14 -2.82 24.78
N ASP A 128 2.25 -2.45 25.42
CA ASP A 128 2.23 -1.48 26.52
C ASP A 128 1.86 -0.09 25.98
N THR A 129 2.44 0.31 24.86
CA THR A 129 2.08 1.55 24.16
C THR A 129 0.63 1.53 23.68
N LEU A 130 0.18 0.41 23.08
CA LEU A 130 -1.22 0.26 22.65
C LEU A 130 -2.18 0.41 23.83
N LYS A 131 -1.91 -0.27 24.95
CA LYS A 131 -2.72 -0.25 26.16
C LYS A 131 -2.80 1.13 26.83
N GLU A 132 -1.72 1.89 26.79
CA GLU A 132 -1.65 3.22 27.37
C GLU A 132 -2.30 4.28 26.47
N GLU A 133 -2.04 4.27 25.16
CA GLU A 133 -2.36 5.37 24.26
C GLU A 133 -3.69 5.18 23.49
N PHE A 134 -4.05 3.95 23.09
CA PHE A 134 -5.29 3.73 22.35
C PHE A 134 -6.56 4.14 23.11
N PRO A 135 -6.69 3.91 24.44
CA PRO A 135 -7.83 4.41 25.20
C PRO A 135 -7.98 5.95 25.16
N LYS A 136 -6.86 6.69 25.01
CA LYS A 136 -6.86 8.15 24.86
C LYS A 136 -7.32 8.57 23.46
N SER A 137 -6.86 7.88 22.40
CA SER A 137 -7.31 8.16 21.04
C SER A 137 -8.79 7.81 20.85
N LEU A 138 -9.23 6.65 21.39
CA LEU A 138 -10.64 6.20 21.34
C LEU A 138 -11.60 7.18 22.06
N LYS A 139 -11.11 7.91 23.05
CA LYS A 139 -11.88 8.98 23.72
C LYS A 139 -12.29 10.11 22.76
N LYS A 140 -11.52 10.34 21.70
CA LYS A 140 -11.79 11.39 20.71
C LYS A 140 -12.95 11.04 19.77
N GLY A 141 -13.23 9.73 19.56
CA GLY A 141 -14.31 9.28 18.68
C GLY A 141 -14.15 7.85 18.24
N VAL A 142 -14.92 7.47 17.23
CA VAL A 142 -14.81 6.17 16.58
C VAL A 142 -13.45 6.08 15.87
N ARG A 143 -12.77 4.94 16.05
CA ARG A 143 -11.43 4.71 15.48
C ARG A 143 -11.44 3.56 14.48
N VAL A 144 -10.44 3.56 13.59
CA VAL A 144 -10.11 2.41 12.74
C VAL A 144 -8.71 1.96 13.07
N LEU A 145 -8.57 0.74 13.60
CA LEU A 145 -7.29 0.08 13.79
C LEU A 145 -7.01 -0.83 12.60
N LYS A 146 -5.78 -0.76 12.06
CA LYS A 146 -5.35 -1.54 10.90
C LYS A 146 -4.04 -2.25 11.19
N GLN A 147 -3.99 -3.59 11.02
CA GLN A 147 -2.71 -4.31 11.07
C GLN A 147 -1.78 -3.88 9.92
N ASN A 148 -0.47 -3.96 10.12
CA ASN A 148 0.53 -3.51 9.14
C ASN A 148 0.47 -4.32 7.83
N ARG A 149 0.47 -5.64 7.94
CA ARG A 149 0.40 -6.56 6.80
C ARG A 149 -0.95 -7.27 6.82
N GLY A 150 -1.67 -7.17 5.75
CA GLY A 150 -2.96 -7.81 5.56
C GLY A 150 -3.53 -7.49 4.19
N SER A 151 -4.42 -8.33 3.73
CA SER A 151 -5.16 -8.14 2.48
C SER A 151 -6.65 -8.34 2.74
N THR A 152 -7.49 -7.87 1.84
CA THR A 152 -8.94 -8.15 1.86
C THR A 152 -9.71 -7.65 3.09
N GLY A 153 -9.14 -6.71 3.86
CA GLY A 153 -9.80 -6.12 5.02
C GLY A 153 -9.63 -6.89 6.33
N GLU A 154 -8.88 -7.99 6.34
CA GLU A 154 -8.55 -8.71 7.57
C GLU A 154 -7.69 -7.85 8.51
N GLY A 155 -8.02 -7.85 9.82
CA GLY A 155 -7.32 -7.06 10.84
C GLY A 155 -7.52 -5.55 10.69
N ILE A 156 -8.58 -5.13 10.01
CA ILE A 156 -9.03 -3.72 9.98
C ILE A 156 -10.32 -3.63 10.78
N TRP A 157 -10.26 -2.96 11.91
CA TRP A 157 -11.34 -2.88 12.88
C TRP A 157 -11.86 -1.46 13.05
N ARG A 158 -13.15 -1.24 12.82
CA ARG A 158 -13.87 -0.08 13.31
C ARG A 158 -14.23 -0.31 14.77
N VAL A 159 -13.80 0.61 15.64
CA VAL A 159 -13.94 0.52 17.09
C VAL A 159 -14.79 1.68 17.59
N GLU A 160 -15.92 1.34 18.22
CA GLU A 160 -16.89 2.29 18.75
C GLU A 160 -17.23 1.97 20.21
N VAL A 161 -17.29 2.98 21.08
CA VAL A 161 -17.68 2.80 22.49
C VAL A 161 -19.20 2.79 22.57
N LEU A 162 -19.79 1.71 23.13
CA LEU A 162 -21.26 1.53 23.23
C LEU A 162 -21.90 2.38 24.32
N ASN A 163 -21.20 2.56 25.44
CA ASN A 163 -21.72 3.32 26.57
C ASN A 163 -21.40 4.82 26.43
N PRO A 164 -22.17 5.72 27.11
CA PRO A 164 -21.83 7.12 27.18
C PRO A 164 -20.36 7.30 27.57
N LYS A 165 -19.64 8.13 26.85
CA LYS A 165 -18.20 8.36 27.10
C LYS A 165 -17.97 8.70 28.56
N PRO A 166 -17.24 7.87 29.31
CA PRO A 166 -17.01 8.10 30.73
C PRO A 166 -16.29 9.45 30.94
N ASN A 167 -16.48 10.05 32.11
CA ASN A 167 -15.71 11.22 32.52
C ASN A 167 -14.24 10.81 32.68
N GLY A 168 -13.31 11.61 32.16
CA GLY A 168 -11.87 11.33 32.23
C GLY A 168 -11.16 11.50 30.89
N SER A 169 -9.83 11.34 30.90
CA SER A 169 -8.95 11.57 29.73
C SER A 169 -8.85 10.36 28.82
N ARG A 170 -9.30 9.19 29.25
CA ARG A 170 -9.23 7.93 28.51
C ARG A 170 -10.49 7.07 28.70
N ILE A 171 -10.73 6.13 27.79
CA ILE A 171 -11.77 5.12 27.93
C ILE A 171 -11.29 4.05 28.94
N PRO A 172 -12.11 3.66 29.94
CA PRO A 172 -11.74 2.61 30.88
C PRO A 172 -11.72 1.22 30.23
N LEU A 173 -10.90 0.32 30.78
CA LEU A 173 -10.65 -1.01 30.18
C LEU A 173 -11.90 -1.92 30.20
N ASP A 174 -12.83 -1.71 31.11
CA ASP A 174 -14.10 -2.42 31.21
C ASP A 174 -15.22 -1.85 30.31
N ALA A 175 -14.94 -0.74 29.59
CA ALA A 175 -15.90 -0.17 28.66
C ALA A 175 -16.25 -1.15 27.55
N LYS A 176 -17.53 -1.26 27.23
CA LYS A 176 -18.00 -2.10 26.12
C LYS A 176 -17.84 -1.40 24.78
N LEU A 177 -17.30 -2.13 23.82
CA LEU A 177 -17.04 -1.71 22.45
C LEU A 177 -17.95 -2.48 21.49
N LYS A 178 -18.39 -1.80 20.44
CA LYS A 178 -18.82 -2.40 19.20
C LYS A 178 -17.64 -2.43 18.24
N LEU A 179 -17.33 -3.62 17.76
CA LEU A 179 -16.22 -3.90 16.85
C LEU A 179 -16.81 -4.37 15.52
N THR A 180 -16.38 -3.77 14.41
CA THR A 180 -16.78 -4.24 13.07
C THR A 180 -15.53 -4.48 12.24
N GLU A 181 -15.34 -5.70 11.71
CA GLU A 181 -14.18 -6.01 10.86
C GLU A 181 -14.47 -5.70 9.39
N ALA A 182 -13.50 -5.09 8.70
CA ALA A 182 -13.65 -4.69 7.30
C ALA A 182 -13.70 -5.87 6.33
N ARG A 183 -13.27 -7.06 6.74
CA ARG A 183 -13.24 -8.25 5.90
C ARG A 183 -14.61 -8.62 5.35
N ASP A 184 -15.61 -8.65 6.21
CA ASP A 184 -16.97 -9.11 5.90
C ASP A 184 -18.09 -8.27 6.57
N ASN A 185 -17.69 -7.17 7.23
CA ASN A 185 -18.55 -6.28 8.01
C ASN A 185 -19.26 -6.98 9.21
N HIS A 186 -18.75 -8.13 9.69
CA HIS A 186 -19.31 -8.72 10.90
C HIS A 186 -19.07 -7.81 12.11
N THR A 187 -19.98 -7.90 13.06
CA THR A 187 -19.96 -7.08 14.27
C THR A 187 -19.94 -7.96 15.50
N GLU A 188 -19.07 -7.62 16.45
CA GLU A 188 -18.99 -8.26 17.77
C GLU A 188 -18.88 -7.22 18.90
N GLU A 189 -19.18 -7.64 20.12
CA GLU A 189 -19.02 -6.82 21.30
C GLU A 189 -17.95 -7.42 22.21
N LYS A 190 -17.02 -6.58 22.69
CA LYS A 190 -15.99 -6.93 23.66
C LYS A 190 -15.80 -5.76 24.62
N THR A 191 -15.19 -6.03 25.79
CA THR A 191 -14.59 -4.96 26.59
C THR A 191 -13.34 -4.42 25.89
N LEU A 192 -12.94 -3.19 26.22
CA LEU A 192 -11.70 -2.63 25.70
C LEU A 192 -10.49 -3.51 26.05
N GLN A 193 -10.45 -4.06 27.27
CA GLN A 193 -9.38 -4.97 27.69
C GLN A 193 -9.31 -6.21 26.77
N GLU A 194 -10.43 -6.90 26.58
CA GLU A 194 -10.50 -8.09 25.71
C GLU A 194 -10.07 -7.79 24.28
N PHE A 195 -10.44 -6.63 23.77
CA PHE A 195 -10.04 -6.22 22.42
C PHE A 195 -8.55 -5.90 22.33
N LEU A 196 -7.97 -5.22 23.33
CA LEU A 196 -6.53 -4.96 23.36
C LEU A 196 -5.72 -6.26 23.43
N GLU A 197 -6.15 -7.22 24.26
CA GLU A 197 -5.53 -8.55 24.35
C GLU A 197 -5.63 -9.31 23.01
N TYR A 198 -6.78 -9.23 22.34
CA TYR A 198 -6.96 -9.78 20.99
C TYR A 198 -6.01 -9.15 19.96
N CYS A 199 -5.68 -7.89 20.10
CA CYS A 199 -4.78 -7.16 19.21
C CYS A 199 -3.30 -7.55 19.35
N ILE A 200 -2.89 -8.27 20.41
CA ILE A 200 -1.49 -8.68 20.64
C ILE A 200 -0.93 -9.40 19.40
N LYS A 201 -1.69 -10.28 18.79
CA LYS A 201 -1.30 -11.04 17.59
C LYS A 201 -0.90 -10.14 16.38
N TYR A 202 -1.37 -8.90 16.34
CA TYR A 202 -1.02 -7.95 15.27
C TYR A 202 0.28 -7.18 15.55
N LEU A 203 0.80 -7.31 16.76
CA LEU A 203 2.05 -6.68 17.22
C LEU A 203 3.22 -7.66 17.21
N GLU A 204 2.93 -8.97 16.98
CA GLU A 204 3.94 -10.01 16.95
C GLU A 204 4.73 -10.00 15.60
N GLY A 205 6.00 -10.44 15.68
CA GLY A 205 6.89 -10.55 14.52
C GLY A 205 7.54 -9.22 14.11
N GLU A 206 8.43 -9.31 13.14
CA GLU A 206 9.28 -8.17 12.69
C GLU A 206 8.49 -6.99 12.14
N ASN A 207 7.30 -7.24 11.58
CA ASN A 207 6.43 -6.24 10.98
C ASN A 207 5.18 -5.96 11.82
N GLY A 208 5.18 -6.41 13.09
CA GLY A 208 4.08 -6.20 14.02
C GLY A 208 3.83 -4.72 14.27
N MET A 209 2.63 -4.25 13.96
CA MET A 209 2.23 -2.84 14.17
C MET A 209 0.75 -2.66 13.91
N LEU A 210 0.13 -1.76 14.64
CA LEU A 210 -1.22 -1.27 14.41
C LEU A 210 -1.20 0.22 14.06
N LEU A 211 -1.87 0.58 12.96
CA LEU A 211 -2.19 1.96 12.61
C LEU A 211 -3.56 2.31 13.18
N ASP A 212 -3.66 3.44 13.87
CA ASP A 212 -4.88 3.99 14.46
C ASP A 212 -5.24 5.30 13.77
N MET A 213 -6.42 5.36 13.18
CA MET A 213 -6.95 6.52 12.45
C MET A 213 -8.36 6.88 12.94
N PRO A 214 -8.80 8.14 12.83
CA PRO A 214 -10.20 8.47 13.01
C PRO A 214 -11.06 7.74 11.96
N PHE A 215 -12.24 7.29 12.39
CA PHE A 215 -13.22 6.78 11.43
C PHE A 215 -13.79 7.94 10.61
N LEU A 216 -13.70 7.83 9.29
CA LEU A 216 -14.21 8.82 8.36
C LEU A 216 -15.62 8.41 7.91
N GLU A 217 -16.65 9.11 8.38
CA GLU A 217 -18.05 8.74 8.14
C GLU A 217 -18.43 8.74 6.66
N ARG A 218 -17.76 9.57 5.86
CA ARG A 218 -17.99 9.69 4.43
C ARG A 218 -17.43 8.50 3.62
N ILE A 219 -16.85 7.49 4.28
CA ILE A 219 -16.56 6.18 3.64
C ILE A 219 -17.80 5.59 2.96
N LYS A 220 -18.99 5.94 3.42
CA LYS A 220 -20.27 5.56 2.79
C LYS A 220 -20.42 6.09 1.35
N GLU A 221 -19.75 7.18 1.02
CA GLU A 221 -19.69 7.73 -0.34
C GLU A 221 -18.68 6.98 -1.20
N GLY A 222 -17.72 6.30 -0.59
CA GLY A 222 -16.75 5.42 -1.20
C GLY A 222 -15.31 5.69 -0.78
N GLU A 223 -14.47 4.69 -1.03
CA GLU A 223 -13.02 4.80 -1.06
C GLU A 223 -12.57 5.03 -2.51
N ILE A 224 -11.69 5.97 -2.72
CA ILE A 224 -11.21 6.34 -4.04
C ILE A 224 -9.75 5.90 -4.17
N ARG A 225 -9.50 4.88 -4.98
CA ARG A 225 -8.16 4.42 -5.31
C ARG A 225 -7.62 5.17 -6.50
N VAL A 226 -6.54 5.89 -6.30
CA VAL A 226 -5.77 6.53 -7.37
C VAL A 226 -4.68 5.57 -7.83
N LEU A 227 -4.72 5.15 -9.10
CA LEU A 227 -3.67 4.36 -9.72
C LEU A 227 -2.62 5.29 -10.32
N MET A 228 -1.39 5.10 -9.90
CA MET A 228 -0.24 5.92 -10.27
C MET A 228 0.77 5.11 -11.10
N LEU A 229 1.29 5.72 -12.13
CA LEU A 229 2.52 5.34 -12.82
C LEU A 229 3.54 6.44 -12.52
N ARG A 230 4.45 6.17 -11.60
CA ARG A 230 5.35 7.17 -10.99
C ARG A 230 4.57 8.39 -10.48
N ASP A 231 4.77 9.56 -11.09
CA ASP A 231 4.12 10.83 -10.73
C ASP A 231 2.81 11.09 -11.51
N ASN A 232 2.43 10.20 -12.42
CA ASN A 232 1.25 10.35 -13.24
C ASN A 232 0.05 9.57 -12.68
N VAL A 233 -1.08 10.25 -12.54
CA VAL A 233 -2.37 9.61 -12.27
C VAL A 233 -2.87 8.99 -13.57
N VAL A 234 -2.96 7.66 -13.62
CA VAL A 234 -3.35 6.94 -14.85
C VAL A 234 -4.79 6.45 -14.81
N ASN A 235 -5.32 6.18 -13.64
CA ASN A 235 -6.71 5.77 -13.48
C ASN A 235 -7.23 5.99 -12.05
N ILE A 236 -8.55 6.01 -11.88
CA ILE A 236 -9.21 6.10 -10.58
C ILE A 236 -10.24 4.99 -10.45
N VAL A 237 -10.26 4.33 -9.30
CA VAL A 237 -11.26 3.31 -8.96
C VAL A 237 -12.07 3.79 -7.76
N HIS A 238 -13.33 4.10 -7.98
CA HIS A 238 -14.27 4.45 -6.93
C HIS A 238 -14.93 3.17 -6.39
N LYS A 239 -14.67 2.86 -5.14
CA LYS A 239 -15.13 1.66 -4.44
C LYS A 239 -16.15 2.05 -3.40
N LYS A 240 -17.42 1.78 -3.65
CA LYS A 240 -18.50 2.10 -2.72
C LYS A 240 -18.83 0.88 -1.87
N PRO A 241 -18.82 0.99 -0.51
CA PRO A 241 -19.25 -0.08 0.38
C PRO A 241 -20.65 -0.62 0.04
N ALA A 242 -20.94 -1.84 0.50
CA ALA A 242 -22.28 -2.41 0.40
C ALA A 242 -23.30 -1.50 1.08
N ASP A 243 -24.52 -1.47 0.53
CA ASP A 243 -25.60 -0.64 1.05
C ASP A 243 -26.31 -1.31 2.25
N THR A 244 -25.53 -1.55 3.33
CA THR A 244 -25.99 -2.09 4.59
C THR A 244 -25.61 -1.19 5.75
N LYS A 245 -26.35 -1.27 6.87
CA LYS A 245 -26.23 -0.34 7.99
C LYS A 245 -24.82 -0.21 8.57
N ASP A 246 -24.11 -1.33 8.71
CA ASP A 246 -22.78 -1.39 9.36
C ASP A 246 -21.63 -1.50 8.35
N ALA A 247 -21.92 -1.57 7.03
CA ALA A 247 -20.88 -1.65 6.02
C ALA A 247 -20.05 -0.38 6.00
N PHE A 248 -18.72 -0.55 6.17
CA PHE A 248 -17.73 0.52 6.00
C PHE A 248 -16.56 0.08 5.15
N SER A 249 -16.52 -1.20 4.79
CA SER A 249 -15.44 -1.77 3.98
C SER A 249 -15.75 -1.61 2.49
N ALA A 250 -14.77 -1.13 1.75
CA ALA A 250 -14.79 -1.04 0.29
C ALA A 250 -13.99 -2.19 -0.38
N THR A 251 -13.81 -3.32 0.32
CA THR A 251 -13.13 -4.50 -0.24
C THR A 251 -14.07 -5.30 -1.14
N LEU A 252 -13.49 -6.05 -2.09
CA LEU A 252 -14.27 -6.88 -3.02
C LEU A 252 -15.16 -7.90 -2.29
N PHE A 253 -14.64 -8.48 -1.21
CA PHE A 253 -15.33 -9.54 -0.45
C PHE A 253 -16.42 -9.02 0.50
N SER A 254 -16.44 -7.71 0.76
CA SER A 254 -17.48 -7.07 1.58
C SER A 254 -18.72 -6.66 0.77
N GLY A 255 -18.79 -7.01 -0.52
CA GLY A 255 -19.91 -6.63 -1.40
C GLY A 255 -19.83 -5.21 -1.97
N ALA A 256 -18.66 -4.61 -1.96
CA ALA A 256 -18.45 -3.28 -2.51
C ALA A 256 -18.67 -3.23 -4.03
N LYS A 257 -19.19 -2.10 -4.53
CA LYS A 257 -19.37 -1.82 -5.95
C LYS A 257 -18.21 -0.97 -6.46
N TYR A 258 -17.65 -1.36 -7.59
CA TYR A 258 -16.51 -0.68 -8.21
C TYR A 258 -16.94 0.06 -9.46
N ARG A 259 -16.48 1.29 -9.60
CA ARG A 259 -16.57 2.10 -10.81
C ARG A 259 -15.18 2.57 -11.19
N TYR A 260 -14.88 2.51 -12.46
CA TYR A 260 -13.59 2.90 -13.03
C TYR A 260 -13.75 4.23 -13.74
N ASP A 261 -13.04 5.23 -13.28
CA ASP A 261 -13.17 6.60 -13.73
C ASP A 261 -11.86 7.11 -14.33
N LYS A 262 -11.97 8.07 -15.27
CA LYS A 262 -10.80 8.77 -15.78
C LYS A 262 -10.35 9.85 -14.79
N PRO A 263 -9.04 10.19 -14.74
CA PRO A 263 -8.52 11.25 -13.85
C PRO A 263 -9.24 12.59 -14.00
N GLU A 264 -9.68 12.94 -15.23
CA GLU A 264 -10.36 14.21 -15.54
C GLU A 264 -11.71 14.36 -14.82
N GLN A 265 -12.30 13.27 -14.37
CA GLN A 265 -13.56 13.27 -13.59
C GLN A 265 -13.33 13.60 -12.11
N TRP A 266 -12.06 13.65 -11.66
CA TRP A 266 -11.67 13.89 -10.28
C TRP A 266 -10.60 14.98 -10.15
N PRO A 267 -10.81 16.20 -10.70
CA PRO A 267 -9.77 17.22 -10.81
C PRO A 267 -9.18 17.65 -9.46
N GLU A 268 -10.00 17.79 -8.41
CA GLU A 268 -9.53 18.19 -7.09
C GLU A 268 -8.70 17.09 -6.41
N LEU A 269 -9.07 15.83 -6.55
CA LEU A 269 -8.28 14.71 -6.05
C LEU A 269 -6.93 14.60 -6.77
N VAL A 270 -6.94 14.72 -8.12
CA VAL A 270 -5.72 14.70 -8.93
C VAL A 270 -4.80 15.86 -8.55
N LYS A 271 -5.35 17.06 -8.35
CA LYS A 271 -4.60 18.22 -7.87
C LYS A 271 -4.00 17.98 -6.48
N SER A 272 -4.79 17.42 -5.55
CA SER A 272 -4.37 17.12 -4.19
C SER A 272 -3.21 16.12 -4.17
N ILE A 273 -3.33 14.97 -4.86
CA ILE A 273 -2.26 13.96 -4.87
C ILE A 273 -1.00 14.49 -5.57
N LYS A 274 -1.13 15.15 -6.71
CA LYS A 274 0.03 15.73 -7.42
C LYS A 274 0.74 16.80 -6.60
N GLY A 275 0.00 17.65 -5.90
CA GLY A 275 0.56 18.64 -4.98
C GLY A 275 1.28 18.04 -3.78
N SER A 276 0.91 16.83 -3.39
CA SER A 276 1.47 16.12 -2.24
C SER A 276 2.68 15.24 -2.57
N LEU A 277 2.99 14.96 -3.85
CA LEU A 277 4.03 13.99 -4.24
C LEU A 277 5.39 14.30 -3.62
N ARG A 278 5.82 15.56 -3.66
CA ARG A 278 7.08 15.97 -3.05
C ARG A 278 7.11 15.72 -1.54
N THR A 279 6.05 16.10 -0.84
CA THR A 279 5.91 15.88 0.61
C THR A 279 5.90 14.38 0.93
N ILE A 280 5.24 13.56 0.11
CA ILE A 280 5.23 12.10 0.24
C ILE A 280 6.66 11.56 0.14
N GLN A 281 7.42 11.95 -0.89
CA GLN A 281 8.80 11.51 -1.05
C GLN A 281 9.69 11.94 0.13
N GLU A 282 9.65 13.21 0.49
CA GLU A 282 10.46 13.77 1.61
C GLU A 282 10.16 13.08 2.93
N ARG A 283 8.90 12.82 3.25
CA ARG A 283 8.48 12.17 4.51
C ARG A 283 8.73 10.68 4.54
N LEU A 284 8.73 10.02 3.38
CA LEU A 284 8.95 8.58 3.27
C LEU A 284 10.39 8.18 2.95
N GLY A 285 11.38 9.10 3.08
CA GLY A 285 12.80 8.78 3.02
C GLY A 285 13.50 9.20 1.74
N ASN A 286 12.90 10.08 0.95
CA ASN A 286 13.44 10.60 -0.33
C ASN A 286 13.71 9.51 -1.38
N TYR A 287 13.02 8.39 -1.30
CA TYR A 287 13.06 7.38 -2.36
C TYR A 287 12.29 7.84 -3.59
N ASP A 288 12.70 7.36 -4.76
CA ASP A 288 11.94 7.53 -5.98
C ASP A 288 10.54 6.97 -5.85
N LEU A 289 9.59 7.62 -6.53
CA LEU A 289 8.21 7.13 -6.59
C LEU A 289 8.17 5.73 -7.20
N PRO A 290 7.39 4.80 -6.62
CA PRO A 290 7.28 3.45 -7.17
C PRO A 290 6.80 3.47 -8.62
N LEU A 291 7.28 2.53 -9.45
CA LEU A 291 6.88 2.43 -10.86
C LEU A 291 5.36 2.38 -11.01
N ILE A 292 4.71 1.44 -10.29
CA ILE A 292 3.26 1.31 -10.24
C ILE A 292 2.87 1.28 -8.76
N TRP A 293 1.98 2.19 -8.37
CA TRP A 293 1.52 2.27 -7.00
C TRP A 293 0.08 2.80 -6.91
N THR A 294 -0.55 2.65 -5.76
CA THR A 294 -1.86 3.25 -5.50
C THR A 294 -1.87 4.02 -4.20
N ALA A 295 -2.67 5.08 -4.19
CA ALA A 295 -3.05 5.81 -2.98
C ALA A 295 -4.57 5.74 -2.83
N ASP A 296 -5.03 5.24 -1.68
CA ASP A 296 -6.45 5.07 -1.38
C ASP A 296 -6.91 6.23 -0.49
N PHE A 297 -7.91 6.97 -0.95
CA PHE A 297 -8.45 8.14 -0.27
C PHE A 297 -9.89 7.93 0.17
N ILE A 298 -10.27 8.58 1.25
CA ILE A 298 -11.65 8.72 1.70
C ILE A 298 -11.98 10.21 1.75
N LEU A 299 -13.15 10.57 1.23
CA LEU A 299 -13.64 11.93 1.32
C LEU A 299 -13.98 12.27 2.78
N ASP A 300 -13.61 13.45 3.21
CA ASP A 300 -13.91 14.01 4.51
C ASP A 300 -14.29 15.48 4.36
N THR A 301 -14.80 16.08 5.40
CA THR A 301 -15.12 17.51 5.44
C THR A 301 -14.21 18.18 6.45
N ASP A 302 -13.46 19.19 6.02
CA ASP A 302 -12.65 19.97 6.94
C ASP A 302 -13.56 20.71 7.94
N LYS A 303 -13.34 20.44 9.22
CA LYS A 303 -14.20 20.98 10.29
C LYS A 303 -14.08 22.49 10.48
N LYS A 304 -13.00 23.11 9.98
CA LYS A 304 -12.74 24.54 10.11
C LYS A 304 -13.32 25.34 8.95
N THR A 305 -13.14 24.82 7.73
CA THR A 305 -13.56 25.52 6.50
C THR A 305 -14.91 25.05 5.99
N GLY A 306 -15.34 23.83 6.35
CA GLY A 306 -16.53 23.18 5.80
C GLY A 306 -16.33 22.64 4.38
N GLU A 307 -15.10 22.70 3.86
CA GLU A 307 -14.77 22.24 2.51
C GLU A 307 -14.47 20.75 2.47
N ASP A 308 -14.68 20.14 1.32
CA ASP A 308 -14.30 18.76 1.06
C ASP A 308 -12.78 18.61 0.98
N ARG A 309 -12.27 17.54 1.59
CA ARG A 309 -10.88 17.13 1.51
C ARG A 309 -10.75 15.63 1.30
N TYR A 310 -9.65 15.21 0.72
CA TYR A 310 -9.33 13.80 0.51
C TYR A 310 -8.31 13.34 1.54
N VAL A 311 -8.68 12.36 2.38
CA VAL A 311 -7.80 11.83 3.43
C VAL A 311 -7.22 10.49 2.97
N LEU A 312 -5.90 10.41 2.94
CA LEU A 312 -5.16 9.22 2.58
C LEU A 312 -5.33 8.14 3.66
N GLY A 313 -5.78 6.98 3.25
CA GLY A 313 -5.95 5.81 4.13
C GLY A 313 -4.89 4.73 3.96
N GLU A 314 -4.26 4.64 2.79
CA GLU A 314 -3.29 3.59 2.46
C GLU A 314 -2.51 3.94 1.20
N ILE A 315 -1.23 3.47 1.15
CA ILE A 315 -0.42 3.41 -0.08
C ILE A 315 -0.06 1.95 -0.33
N ASN A 316 -0.16 1.51 -1.60
CA ASN A 316 0.33 0.20 -2.04
C ASN A 316 1.41 0.41 -3.10
N ALA A 317 2.64 -0.05 -2.83
CA ALA A 317 3.84 0.22 -3.62
C ALA A 317 4.38 -0.99 -4.40
N SER A 318 3.77 -2.15 -4.23
CA SER A 318 4.11 -3.38 -4.95
C SER A 318 2.83 -4.13 -5.32
N CYS A 319 2.89 -5.16 -6.14
CA CYS A 319 1.75 -6.05 -6.42
C CYS A 319 0.43 -5.31 -6.82
N VAL A 320 0.52 -4.08 -7.30
CA VAL A 320 -0.63 -3.27 -7.71
C VAL A 320 -1.21 -3.82 -9.01
N GLY A 321 -2.52 -4.12 -9.01
CA GLY A 321 -3.22 -4.68 -10.17
C GLY A 321 -3.75 -3.60 -11.11
N PHE A 322 -3.64 -3.87 -12.41
CA PHE A 322 -4.25 -3.07 -13.47
C PHE A 322 -4.97 -3.95 -14.52
N THR A 323 -5.50 -5.08 -14.08
CA THR A 323 -6.14 -6.09 -14.95
C THR A 323 -7.34 -5.57 -15.76
N THR A 324 -7.92 -4.44 -15.36
CA THR A 324 -9.00 -3.76 -16.09
C THR A 324 -8.47 -2.81 -17.17
N PHE A 325 -7.16 -2.50 -17.14
CA PHE A 325 -6.49 -1.51 -18.00
C PHE A 325 -5.18 -2.08 -18.54
N LEU A 326 -5.26 -3.21 -19.25
CA LEU A 326 -4.06 -3.93 -19.72
C LEU A 326 -3.22 -3.09 -20.69
N GLU A 327 -3.80 -2.09 -21.35
CA GLU A 327 -3.11 -1.10 -22.20
C GLU A 327 -2.05 -0.29 -21.44
N LEU A 328 -2.18 -0.15 -20.12
CA LEU A 328 -1.14 0.50 -19.30
C LEU A 328 0.21 -0.22 -19.35
N SER A 329 0.24 -1.48 -19.79
CA SER A 329 1.49 -2.23 -19.96
C SER A 329 2.47 -1.54 -20.92
N GLU A 330 1.96 -0.83 -21.94
CA GLU A 330 2.79 -0.07 -22.86
C GLU A 330 3.46 1.12 -22.16
N ASN A 331 2.66 1.91 -21.41
CA ASN A 331 3.18 3.03 -20.62
C ASN A 331 4.18 2.57 -19.55
N ILE A 332 3.92 1.42 -18.92
CA ILE A 332 4.83 0.83 -17.94
C ILE A 332 6.16 0.44 -18.60
N ALA A 333 6.12 -0.17 -19.78
CA ALA A 333 7.33 -0.52 -20.51
C ALA A 333 8.12 0.73 -20.92
N ASP A 334 7.46 1.78 -21.43
CA ASP A 334 8.10 3.04 -21.75
C ASP A 334 8.78 3.68 -20.54
N GLU A 335 8.11 3.69 -19.39
CA GLU A 335 8.66 4.24 -18.15
C GLU A 335 9.86 3.44 -17.64
N VAL A 336 9.81 2.11 -17.71
CA VAL A 336 10.95 1.22 -17.37
C VAL A 336 12.17 1.57 -18.22
N LEU A 337 11.98 1.73 -19.52
CA LEU A 337 13.10 2.03 -20.42
C LEU A 337 13.64 3.44 -20.20
N ALA A 338 12.78 4.42 -19.96
CA ALA A 338 13.20 5.79 -19.65
C ALA A 338 14.05 5.86 -18.36
N LEU A 339 13.70 5.08 -17.34
CA LEU A 339 14.47 4.99 -16.09
C LEU A 339 15.86 4.40 -16.33
N LEU A 340 15.94 3.29 -17.06
CA LEU A 340 17.21 2.62 -17.34
C LEU A 340 18.14 3.46 -18.25
N ASP A 341 17.60 4.14 -19.24
CA ASP A 341 18.36 5.05 -20.10
C ASP A 341 18.90 6.25 -19.31
N ALA A 342 18.12 6.80 -18.38
CA ALA A 342 18.56 7.90 -17.52
C ALA A 342 19.70 7.48 -16.58
N GLU A 343 19.63 6.29 -16.00
CA GLU A 343 20.69 5.74 -15.16
C GLU A 343 21.98 5.48 -15.94
N GLU A 344 21.89 4.90 -17.14
CA GLU A 344 23.05 4.71 -18.01
C GLU A 344 23.74 6.03 -18.36
N ALA A 345 22.96 7.08 -18.63
CA ALA A 345 23.49 8.42 -18.91
C ALA A 345 24.22 9.02 -17.70
N VAL A 346 23.74 8.82 -16.48
CA VAL A 346 24.40 9.25 -15.25
C VAL A 346 25.69 8.48 -15.05
N ASN A 347 25.67 7.15 -15.14
CA ASN A 347 26.82 6.29 -14.96
C ASN A 347 27.94 6.56 -15.97
N SER A 348 27.59 6.85 -17.23
CA SER A 348 28.55 7.19 -18.27
C SER A 348 29.23 8.55 -18.01
N ARG A 349 28.53 9.56 -17.51
CA ARG A 349 29.10 10.85 -17.11
C ARG A 349 30.10 10.70 -15.97
N TRP A 350 29.76 9.91 -14.91
CA TRP A 350 30.68 9.65 -13.81
C TRP A 350 31.91 8.87 -14.23
N ALA A 351 31.79 7.93 -15.18
CA ALA A 351 32.94 7.20 -15.73
C ALA A 351 33.87 8.13 -16.55
N ALA A 352 33.33 9.13 -17.22
CA ALA A 352 34.11 10.14 -17.95
C ALA A 352 34.85 11.12 -17.01
N PHE A 353 34.27 11.42 -15.84
CA PHE A 353 34.91 12.29 -14.82
C PHE A 353 36.07 11.60 -14.05
N LYS A 354 36.15 10.27 -14.06
CA LYS A 354 37.19 9.49 -13.38
C LYS A 354 38.41 9.18 -14.27
N LYS A 355 38.38 9.58 -15.56
CA LYS A 355 39.50 9.53 -16.52
C LYS A 355 40.17 10.89 -16.65
#